data_ffc935ab79f12fe0fc194f7d8da78def
#
_entry.id   ffc935ab79f12fe0fc194f7d8da78def
#
_cell.length_a   1.000
_cell.length_b   1.000
_cell.length_c   1.000
_cell.angle_alpha   90.00
_cell.angle_beta   90.00
_cell.angle_gamma   90.00
#
_symmetry.space_group_name_H-M   'P 1'
#
loop_
_entity.id
_entity.type
_entity.pdbx_description
1 polymer ?
#
loop_
_entity_poly.entity_id
_entity_poly.type
_entity_poly.pdbx_seq_one_letter_code
_entity_poly.pdbx_strand_id
1 'polypeptide(L)'
;MHINWFPGHMNKARIEIEEAMNDIDMVIEVLDARLPMSSQNPMIKDLRQGTPVLKLLNKQDLADPEFTQQWVDYFNEQENIQAISIDISDKKLIAKIPDIARKMAPIRIRNDRPVRVMIMGIPNVGKSTMINALVGKRIAKVGNEPAVTKTQTRYTLKNGIILSDTPGILWPKIADVDSGYRLATSGAIRDTALEYESVALYAASFMMKKYPQRMLERYKLQEMPATDKKMLEVIGSKRGGLRAGGKIDMHKAAEVMIHDIRGGKLGLITYETVAEWYVKFEEAKQRIVDAQIELEKEQAKQALIDEERAQRDAQRQAYKRQNAIDDARRERAENEEKAQLAQHSQPIETQDRGDT
;
A
#
# COMPACT_ATOMS: atom_id res chain seq x y z
N MET A 1 -1.30 -8.40 -14.65
CA MET A 1 -0.60 -9.14 -13.57
C MET A 1 -0.36 -8.19 -12.42
N HIS A 2 -0.67 -8.58 -11.17
CA HIS A 2 -0.34 -7.76 -9.99
C HIS A 2 1.03 -8.16 -9.47
N ILE A 3 1.96 -7.21 -9.44
CA ILE A 3 3.28 -7.44 -8.88
C ILE A 3 3.20 -7.17 -7.37
N ASN A 4 3.33 -8.22 -6.56
CA ASN A 4 3.37 -8.13 -5.10
C ASN A 4 4.61 -8.87 -4.59
N TRP A 5 5.39 -8.19 -3.76
CA TRP A 5 6.55 -8.79 -3.11
C TRP A 5 6.69 -8.25 -1.68
N PHE A 6 6.23 -9.05 -0.72
CA PHE A 6 6.30 -8.72 0.70
C PHE A 6 6.73 -9.96 1.50
N PRO A 7 8.02 -10.28 1.52
CA PRO A 7 8.53 -11.42 2.29
C PRO A 7 8.35 -11.23 3.79
N GLY A 8 8.25 -12.33 4.55
CA GLY A 8 7.93 -12.32 5.98
C GLY A 8 8.83 -11.45 6.86
N HIS A 9 10.11 -11.28 6.50
CA HIS A 9 11.02 -10.38 7.21
C HIS A 9 10.59 -8.89 7.12
N MET A 10 9.83 -8.48 6.10
CA MET A 10 9.32 -7.11 6.00
C MET A 10 8.18 -6.86 7.00
N ASN A 11 7.36 -7.88 7.32
CA ASN A 11 6.34 -7.74 8.36
C ASN A 11 6.98 -7.56 9.74
N LYS A 12 8.04 -8.32 10.05
CA LYS A 12 8.81 -8.13 11.29
C LYS A 12 9.41 -6.73 11.37
N ALA A 13 10.04 -6.26 10.28
CA ALA A 13 10.60 -4.92 10.21
C ALA A 13 9.53 -3.83 10.41
N ARG A 14 8.30 -4.03 9.90
CA ARG A 14 7.18 -3.10 10.13
C ARG A 14 6.86 -2.95 11.61
N ILE A 15 6.76 -4.05 12.34
CA ILE A 15 6.46 -4.04 13.79
C ILE A 15 7.59 -3.34 14.56
N GLU A 16 8.85 -3.66 14.26
CA GLU A 16 10.02 -3.01 14.88
C GLU A 16 10.06 -1.50 14.62
N ILE A 17 9.66 -1.05 13.43
CA ILE A 17 9.56 0.36 13.07
C ILE A 17 8.45 1.04 13.87
N GLU A 18 7.27 0.42 13.95
CA GLU A 18 6.10 0.93 14.68
C GLU A 18 6.43 1.18 16.15
N GLU A 19 7.08 0.22 16.80
CA GLU A 19 7.55 0.36 18.19
C GLU A 19 8.57 1.48 18.36
N ALA A 20 9.52 1.59 17.41
CA ALA A 20 10.57 2.59 17.47
C ALA A 20 10.08 4.01 17.18
N MET A 21 8.98 4.19 16.46
CA MET A 21 8.45 5.52 16.08
C MET A 21 8.08 6.39 17.28
N ASN A 22 7.69 5.79 18.42
CA ASN A 22 7.39 6.52 19.66
C ASN A 22 8.58 7.36 20.16
N ASP A 23 9.78 6.97 19.78
CA ASP A 23 11.03 7.61 20.18
C ASP A 23 11.62 8.54 19.11
N ILE A 24 10.97 8.70 17.98
CA ILE A 24 11.48 9.45 16.82
C ILE A 24 10.94 10.87 16.78
N ASP A 25 11.81 11.83 16.53
CA ASP A 25 11.47 13.24 16.46
C ASP A 25 11.18 13.70 15.02
N MET A 26 11.76 13.03 14.04
CA MET A 26 11.48 13.22 12.62
C MET A 26 11.89 12.01 11.77
N VAL A 27 11.32 11.92 10.58
CA VAL A 27 11.63 10.88 9.60
C VAL A 27 12.37 11.49 8.40
N ILE A 28 13.40 10.80 7.92
CA ILE A 28 13.94 11.00 6.57
C ILE A 28 13.41 9.88 5.69
N GLU A 29 12.55 10.23 4.73
CA GLU A 29 12.07 9.28 3.72
C GLU A 29 12.86 9.44 2.43
N VAL A 30 13.59 8.38 2.04
CA VAL A 30 14.37 8.36 0.81
C VAL A 30 13.51 7.79 -0.31
N LEU A 31 13.25 8.60 -1.34
CA LEU A 31 12.48 8.27 -2.53
C LEU A 31 13.39 8.15 -3.76
N ASP A 32 12.93 7.47 -4.80
CA ASP A 32 13.61 7.47 -6.11
C ASP A 32 13.03 8.61 -6.96
N ALA A 33 13.84 9.58 -7.35
CA ALA A 33 13.40 10.76 -8.10
C ALA A 33 12.75 10.43 -9.46
N ARG A 34 12.98 9.23 -9.99
CA ARG A 34 12.35 8.76 -11.24
C ARG A 34 10.91 8.32 -11.05
N LEU A 35 10.51 7.96 -9.80
CA LEU A 35 9.19 7.45 -9.44
C LEU A 35 8.83 7.87 -8.00
N PRO A 36 8.72 9.18 -7.72
CA PRO A 36 8.60 9.70 -6.36
C PRO A 36 7.39 9.18 -5.60
N MET A 37 6.21 9.14 -6.24
CA MET A 37 5.00 8.64 -5.60
C MET A 37 4.98 7.12 -5.50
N SER A 38 5.36 6.40 -6.56
CA SER A 38 5.44 4.92 -6.52
C SER A 38 6.50 4.42 -5.53
N SER A 39 7.53 5.21 -5.22
CA SER A 39 8.54 4.86 -4.20
C SER A 39 8.17 5.30 -2.78
N GLN A 40 7.13 6.11 -2.61
CA GLN A 40 6.60 6.49 -1.30
C GLN A 40 5.87 5.30 -0.68
N ASN A 41 6.28 4.91 0.52
CA ASN A 41 5.61 3.84 1.25
C ASN A 41 4.39 4.41 2.01
N PRO A 42 3.14 4.04 1.67
CA PRO A 42 1.95 4.57 2.32
C PRO A 42 1.91 4.25 3.83
N MET A 43 2.51 3.15 4.27
CA MET A 43 2.58 2.81 5.70
C MET A 43 3.37 3.85 6.52
N ILE A 44 4.33 4.56 5.92
CA ILE A 44 5.09 5.61 6.62
C ILE A 44 4.15 6.76 7.03
N LYS A 45 3.16 7.08 6.20
CA LYS A 45 2.16 8.10 6.52
C LYS A 45 1.37 7.75 7.78
N ASP A 46 0.99 6.49 7.92
CA ASP A 46 0.20 6.02 9.07
C ASP A 46 1.07 5.91 10.33
N LEU A 47 2.30 5.40 10.20
CA LEU A 47 3.24 5.19 11.30
C LEU A 47 3.75 6.52 11.91
N ARG A 48 3.90 7.57 11.11
CA ARG A 48 4.51 8.84 11.57
C ARG A 48 3.63 9.68 12.50
N GLN A 49 2.31 9.49 12.51
CA GLN A 49 1.37 10.18 13.43
C GLN A 49 1.62 11.70 13.58
N GLY A 50 1.87 12.41 12.48
CA GLY A 50 2.18 13.84 12.51
C GLY A 50 3.65 14.23 12.69
N THR A 51 4.54 13.27 12.95
CA THR A 51 6.00 13.49 12.99
C THR A 51 6.49 14.13 11.67
N PRO A 52 7.32 15.20 11.72
CA PRO A 52 7.85 15.85 10.51
C PRO A 52 8.63 14.90 9.62
N VAL A 53 8.52 15.08 8.31
CA VAL A 53 9.21 14.24 7.30
C VAL A 53 10.03 15.08 6.35
N LEU A 54 11.32 14.76 6.26
CA LEU A 54 12.18 15.22 5.17
C LEU A 54 12.21 14.16 4.05
N LYS A 55 11.61 14.48 2.91
CA LYS A 55 11.66 13.62 1.72
C LYS A 55 12.90 13.94 0.90
N LEU A 56 13.73 12.93 0.68
CA LEU A 56 14.91 13.02 -0.16
C LEU A 56 14.64 12.31 -1.48
N LEU A 57 14.40 13.06 -2.55
CA LEU A 57 14.25 12.52 -3.90
C LEU A 57 15.65 12.19 -4.44
N ASN A 58 16.10 10.99 -4.14
CA ASN A 58 17.44 10.49 -4.49
C ASN A 58 17.53 10.05 -5.96
N LYS A 59 18.73 9.92 -6.48
CA LYS A 59 19.04 9.60 -7.89
C LYS A 59 18.51 10.66 -8.88
N GLN A 60 18.55 11.93 -8.49
CA GLN A 60 18.16 13.02 -9.40
C GLN A 60 19.04 13.07 -10.67
N ASP A 61 20.26 12.53 -10.59
CA ASP A 61 21.17 12.33 -11.71
C ASP A 61 20.64 11.38 -12.81
N LEU A 62 19.60 10.60 -12.51
CA LEU A 62 18.90 9.69 -13.41
C LEU A 62 17.48 10.16 -13.79
N ALA A 63 16.96 11.20 -13.12
CA ALA A 63 15.60 11.69 -13.27
C ALA A 63 15.54 12.95 -14.15
N ASP A 64 14.40 13.16 -14.79
CA ASP A 64 14.11 14.39 -15.50
C ASP A 64 13.99 15.56 -14.52
N PRO A 65 14.83 16.63 -14.67
CA PRO A 65 14.91 17.70 -13.69
C PRO A 65 13.60 18.52 -13.61
N GLU A 66 12.87 18.70 -14.70
CA GLU A 66 11.61 19.44 -14.71
C GLU A 66 10.55 18.72 -13.87
N PHE A 67 10.34 17.43 -14.11
CA PHE A 67 9.40 16.64 -13.30
C PHE A 67 9.88 16.46 -11.86
N THR A 68 11.18 16.34 -11.64
CA THR A 68 11.74 16.28 -10.28
C THR A 68 11.41 17.52 -9.48
N GLN A 69 11.52 18.72 -10.06
CA GLN A 69 11.17 19.97 -9.40
C GLN A 69 9.66 20.04 -9.09
N GLN A 70 8.78 19.65 -10.03
CA GLN A 70 7.33 19.59 -9.79
C GLN A 70 6.99 18.69 -8.60
N TRP A 71 7.67 17.56 -8.44
CA TRP A 71 7.49 16.68 -7.30
C TRP A 71 8.00 17.27 -5.98
N VAL A 72 9.14 17.97 -6.01
CA VAL A 72 9.63 18.69 -4.82
C VAL A 72 8.63 19.73 -4.37
N ASP A 73 8.08 20.52 -5.31
CA ASP A 73 7.07 21.55 -5.02
C ASP A 73 5.79 20.92 -4.46
N TYR A 74 5.27 19.86 -5.09
CA TYR A 74 4.10 19.12 -4.63
C TYR A 74 4.23 18.61 -3.19
N PHE A 75 5.40 18.05 -2.83
CA PHE A 75 5.60 17.57 -1.47
C PHE A 75 5.76 18.71 -0.45
N ASN A 76 6.36 19.83 -0.84
CA ASN A 76 6.54 20.99 0.02
C ASN A 76 5.22 21.74 0.32
N GLU A 77 4.17 21.54 -0.48
CA GLU A 77 2.83 22.04 -0.19
C GLU A 77 2.11 21.27 0.94
N GLN A 78 2.64 20.12 1.33
CA GLN A 78 2.02 19.26 2.34
C GLN A 78 2.49 19.63 3.75
N GLU A 79 1.56 19.58 4.69
CA GLU A 79 1.84 19.91 6.09
C GLU A 79 2.87 18.96 6.73
N ASN A 80 3.82 19.52 7.47
CA ASN A 80 4.90 18.81 8.15
C ASN A 80 5.81 17.99 7.20
N ILE A 81 5.86 18.35 5.92
CA ILE A 81 6.75 17.74 4.94
C ILE A 81 7.67 18.81 4.35
N GLN A 82 8.95 18.48 4.26
CA GLN A 82 9.92 19.19 3.44
C GLN A 82 10.53 18.22 2.44
N ALA A 83 10.69 18.62 1.19
CA ALA A 83 11.26 17.80 0.14
C ALA A 83 12.44 18.52 -0.52
N ILE A 84 13.46 17.75 -0.84
CA ILE A 84 14.59 18.20 -1.65
C ILE A 84 15.00 17.07 -2.61
N SER A 85 15.43 17.41 -3.81
CA SER A 85 16.07 16.46 -4.72
C SER A 85 17.56 16.38 -4.42
N ILE A 86 18.13 15.18 -4.52
CA ILE A 86 19.52 14.94 -4.17
C ILE A 86 20.20 13.98 -5.15
N ASP A 87 21.50 14.25 -5.34
CA ASP A 87 22.48 13.28 -5.81
C ASP A 87 23.45 13.00 -4.66
N ILE A 88 23.63 11.74 -4.31
CA ILE A 88 24.54 11.34 -3.21
C ILE A 88 26.00 11.75 -3.50
N SER A 89 26.37 11.96 -4.73
CA SER A 89 27.70 12.46 -5.11
C SER A 89 27.94 13.94 -4.71
N ASP A 90 26.86 14.72 -4.51
CA ASP A 90 26.94 16.11 -4.06
C ASP A 90 27.17 16.19 -2.53
N LYS A 91 28.45 16.12 -2.16
CA LYS A 91 28.88 16.20 -0.74
C LYS A 91 28.45 17.49 -0.04
N LYS A 92 28.30 18.62 -0.78
CA LYS A 92 27.89 19.90 -0.19
C LYS A 92 26.42 19.87 0.21
N LEU A 93 25.57 19.28 -0.63
CA LEU A 93 24.14 19.13 -0.33
C LEU A 93 23.93 18.12 0.78
N ILE A 94 24.62 16.99 0.75
CA ILE A 94 24.56 15.97 1.81
C ILE A 94 24.95 16.56 3.18
N ALA A 95 25.98 17.39 3.24
CA ALA A 95 26.43 18.03 4.48
C ALA A 95 25.37 19.00 5.09
N LYS A 96 24.41 19.49 4.30
CA LYS A 96 23.31 20.37 4.78
C LYS A 96 22.12 19.60 5.34
N ILE A 97 21.95 18.32 5.02
CA ILE A 97 20.80 17.49 5.44
C ILE A 97 20.63 17.48 6.97
N PRO A 98 21.69 17.29 7.78
CA PRO A 98 21.58 17.34 9.24
C PRO A 98 21.04 18.68 9.76
N ASP A 99 21.44 19.79 9.18
CA ASP A 99 20.95 21.12 9.60
C ASP A 99 19.48 21.35 9.23
N ILE A 100 19.05 20.84 8.05
CA ILE A 100 17.64 20.83 7.66
C ILE A 100 16.84 20.01 8.65
N ALA A 101 17.31 18.79 8.96
CA ALA A 101 16.67 17.89 9.90
C ALA A 101 16.51 18.53 11.30
N ARG A 102 17.53 19.21 11.79
CA ARG A 102 17.45 19.94 13.09
C ARG A 102 16.39 21.04 13.07
N LYS A 103 16.31 21.82 11.98
CA LYS A 103 15.30 22.89 11.86
C LYS A 103 13.87 22.37 11.89
N MET A 104 13.63 21.15 11.40
CA MET A 104 12.32 20.50 11.42
C MET A 104 11.92 19.92 12.80
N ALA A 105 12.86 19.85 13.76
CA ALA A 105 12.61 19.38 15.13
C ALA A 105 12.92 20.45 16.19
N PRO A 106 12.28 21.63 16.18
CA PRO A 106 12.66 22.79 16.98
C PRO A 106 12.54 22.57 18.50
N ILE A 107 11.64 21.71 18.95
CA ILE A 107 11.43 21.41 20.39
C ILE A 107 12.69 20.77 20.99
N ARG A 108 13.36 19.86 20.26
CA ARG A 108 14.59 19.21 20.71
C ARG A 108 15.75 20.20 20.81
N ILE A 109 15.86 21.11 19.84
CA ILE A 109 16.90 22.16 19.83
C ILE A 109 16.77 23.04 21.06
N ARG A 110 15.54 23.51 21.38
CA ARG A 110 15.30 24.36 22.55
C ARG A 110 15.69 23.71 23.88
N ASN A 111 15.62 22.36 23.95
CA ASN A 111 15.91 21.59 25.13
C ASN A 111 17.36 21.03 25.17
N ASP A 112 18.21 21.44 24.24
CA ASP A 112 19.60 20.96 24.06
C ASP A 112 19.71 19.42 24.01
N ARG A 113 18.71 18.77 23.41
CA ARG A 113 18.66 17.32 23.28
C ARG A 113 18.99 16.89 21.86
N PRO A 114 19.62 15.73 21.66
CA PRO A 114 19.86 15.21 20.33
C PRO A 114 18.53 14.92 19.59
N VAL A 115 18.50 15.24 18.29
CA VAL A 115 17.35 14.94 17.43
C VAL A 115 17.43 13.48 16.98
N ARG A 116 16.42 12.70 17.29
CA ARG A 116 16.32 11.29 16.90
C ARG A 116 15.63 11.18 15.55
N VAL A 117 16.37 10.77 14.56
CA VAL A 117 15.94 10.70 13.15
C VAL A 117 15.88 9.24 12.72
N MET A 118 14.77 8.84 12.11
CA MET A 118 14.65 7.53 11.49
C MET A 118 14.77 7.71 9.97
N ILE A 119 15.64 6.93 9.31
CA ILE A 119 15.73 6.91 7.86
C ILE A 119 14.97 5.71 7.31
N MET A 120 14.04 5.98 6.40
CA MET A 120 13.09 5.01 5.84
C MET A 120 13.08 5.07 4.32
N GLY A 121 12.50 4.07 3.69
CA GLY A 121 12.27 4.02 2.24
C GLY A 121 12.29 2.59 1.72
N ILE A 122 11.91 2.42 0.47
CA ILE A 122 11.85 1.14 -0.21
C ILE A 122 13.24 0.50 -0.38
N PRO A 123 13.31 -0.81 -0.71
CA PRO A 123 14.58 -1.43 -1.07
C PRO A 123 15.27 -0.72 -2.24
N ASN A 124 16.59 -0.73 -2.28
CA ASN A 124 17.45 -0.21 -3.35
C ASN A 124 17.25 1.27 -3.72
N VAL A 125 16.58 2.06 -2.89
CA VAL A 125 16.38 3.51 -3.09
C VAL A 125 17.64 4.33 -2.75
N GLY A 126 18.62 3.71 -2.07
CA GLY A 126 19.89 4.35 -1.70
C GLY A 126 20.04 4.71 -0.21
N LYS A 127 19.19 4.19 0.69
CA LYS A 127 19.27 4.46 2.14
C LYS A 127 20.66 4.21 2.73
N SER A 128 21.20 3.02 2.56
CA SER A 128 22.52 2.66 3.13
C SER A 128 23.66 3.53 2.55
N THR A 129 23.56 3.92 1.29
CA THR A 129 24.50 4.84 0.67
C THR A 129 24.37 6.24 1.28
N MET A 130 23.15 6.70 1.52
CA MET A 130 22.86 7.98 2.18
C MET A 130 23.40 7.99 3.61
N ILE A 131 23.18 6.93 4.39
CA ILE A 131 23.72 6.81 5.75
C ILE A 131 25.24 6.89 5.74
N ASN A 132 25.91 6.16 4.84
CA ASN A 132 27.35 6.22 4.71
C ASN A 132 27.86 7.62 4.35
N ALA A 133 27.13 8.34 3.49
CA ALA A 133 27.45 9.72 3.13
C ALA A 133 27.27 10.69 4.31
N LEU A 134 26.17 10.56 5.08
CA LEU A 134 25.89 11.39 6.26
C LEU A 134 26.89 11.15 7.41
N VAL A 135 27.29 9.90 7.62
CA VAL A 135 28.25 9.55 8.67
C VAL A 135 29.70 9.82 8.24
N GLY A 136 29.95 9.93 6.94
CA GLY A 136 31.28 10.13 6.37
C GLY A 136 32.17 8.90 6.42
N LYS A 137 31.60 7.71 6.67
CA LYS A 137 32.29 6.41 6.75
C LYS A 137 31.45 5.30 6.17
N ARG A 138 32.08 4.26 5.61
CA ARG A 138 31.38 3.08 5.09
C ARG A 138 31.03 2.11 6.23
N ILE A 139 29.91 2.33 6.90
CA ILE A 139 29.43 1.57 8.06
C ILE A 139 28.16 0.74 7.77
N ALA A 140 27.26 1.26 6.91
CA ALA A 140 26.11 0.52 6.45
C ALA A 140 26.46 -0.35 5.23
N LYS A 141 25.96 -1.59 5.21
CA LYS A 141 26.16 -2.49 4.06
C LYS A 141 25.38 -1.98 2.87
N VAL A 142 26.06 -1.82 1.76
CA VAL A 142 25.48 -1.41 0.49
C VAL A 142 25.47 -2.62 -0.44
N GLY A 143 24.35 -2.88 -1.12
CA GLY A 143 24.23 -3.91 -2.14
C GLY A 143 23.09 -3.59 -3.10
N ASN A 144 23.16 -4.15 -4.30
CA ASN A 144 22.11 -3.99 -5.34
C ASN A 144 20.93 -4.95 -5.16
N GLU A 145 21.00 -5.85 -4.17
CA GLU A 145 19.90 -6.75 -3.83
C GLU A 145 18.97 -6.13 -2.79
N PRO A 146 17.65 -6.27 -2.94
CA PRO A 146 16.70 -5.85 -1.91
C PRO A 146 16.91 -6.57 -0.58
N ALA A 147 16.68 -5.84 0.54
CA ALA A 147 16.77 -6.35 1.91
C ALA A 147 18.19 -6.70 2.41
N VAL A 148 19.17 -5.87 2.08
CA VAL A 148 20.56 -6.00 2.60
C VAL A 148 20.63 -5.67 4.10
N THR A 149 19.90 -4.64 4.56
CA THR A 149 19.79 -4.28 5.98
C THR A 149 18.72 -5.15 6.64
N LYS A 150 19.11 -5.91 7.68
CA LYS A 150 18.22 -6.87 8.36
C LYS A 150 17.79 -6.43 9.77
N THR A 151 18.51 -5.49 10.37
CA THR A 151 18.29 -5.04 11.75
C THR A 151 18.45 -3.54 11.86
N GLN A 152 17.73 -2.93 12.80
CA GLN A 152 17.88 -1.51 13.14
C GLN A 152 19.27 -1.24 13.74
N THR A 153 19.95 -0.21 13.23
CA THR A 153 21.24 0.24 13.75
C THR A 153 21.19 1.75 14.00
N ARG A 154 21.79 2.21 15.09
CA ARG A 154 21.83 3.65 15.43
C ARG A 154 23.22 4.22 15.18
N TYR A 155 23.27 5.42 14.62
CA TYR A 155 24.48 6.16 14.32
C TYR A 155 24.39 7.57 14.88
N THR A 156 25.39 8.01 15.63
CA THR A 156 25.47 9.38 16.12
C THR A 156 26.25 10.23 15.14
N LEU A 157 25.62 11.28 14.62
CA LEU A 157 26.26 12.29 13.78
C LEU A 157 26.82 13.44 14.61
N LYS A 158 27.82 14.13 14.07
CA LYS A 158 28.52 15.21 14.80
C LYS A 158 27.59 16.38 15.21
N ASN A 159 26.48 16.56 14.52
CA ASN A 159 25.57 17.70 14.69
C ASN A 159 24.45 17.44 15.73
N GLY A 160 24.64 16.52 16.68
CA GLY A 160 23.63 16.20 17.68
C GLY A 160 22.40 15.48 17.12
N ILE A 161 22.61 14.69 16.05
CA ILE A 161 21.57 13.81 15.46
C ILE A 161 21.90 12.37 15.80
N ILE A 162 20.91 11.62 16.22
CA ILE A 162 20.94 10.17 16.33
C ILE A 162 20.12 9.61 15.17
N LEU A 163 20.80 9.02 14.18
CA LEU A 163 20.19 8.44 13.00
C LEU A 163 19.95 6.94 13.22
N SER A 164 18.71 6.50 13.10
CA SER A 164 18.32 5.09 13.13
C SER A 164 18.09 4.57 11.71
N ASP A 165 18.86 3.55 11.31
CA ASP A 165 18.69 2.85 10.02
C ASP A 165 17.54 1.84 10.14
N THR A 166 16.76 1.72 9.09
CA THR A 166 15.71 0.71 8.98
C THR A 166 15.91 -0.17 7.76
N PRO A 167 15.47 -1.44 7.82
CA PRO A 167 15.36 -2.25 6.62
C PRO A 167 14.53 -1.56 5.54
N GLY A 168 14.88 -1.79 4.27
CA GLY A 168 14.02 -1.37 3.16
C GLY A 168 12.74 -2.19 3.17
N ILE A 169 11.60 -1.53 3.31
CA ILE A 169 10.30 -2.20 3.32
C ILE A 169 9.41 -1.68 2.20
N LEU A 170 8.73 -2.61 1.54
CA LEU A 170 7.54 -2.35 0.74
C LEU A 170 6.29 -2.59 1.59
N TRP A 171 5.13 -2.41 1.02
CA TRP A 171 3.84 -2.71 1.65
C TRP A 171 3.22 -3.98 1.05
N PRO A 172 2.33 -4.67 1.79
CA PRO A 172 1.85 -6.01 1.40
C PRO A 172 1.12 -6.04 0.06
N LYS A 173 0.41 -4.97 -0.29
CA LYS A 173 -0.39 -4.91 -1.52
C LYS A 173 -0.14 -3.61 -2.26
N ILE A 174 0.52 -3.71 -3.41
CA ILE A 174 0.68 -2.58 -4.33
C ILE A 174 -0.60 -2.48 -5.16
N ALA A 175 -1.46 -1.51 -4.81
CA ALA A 175 -2.79 -1.40 -5.41
C ALA A 175 -2.73 -0.89 -6.86
N ASP A 176 -1.83 0.05 -7.14
CA ASP A 176 -1.62 0.59 -8.49
C ASP A 176 -0.69 -0.34 -9.29
N VAL A 177 -1.21 -0.93 -10.36
CA VAL A 177 -0.46 -1.88 -11.20
C VAL A 177 0.78 -1.24 -11.81
N ASP A 178 0.66 0.02 -12.28
CA ASP A 178 1.78 0.76 -12.87
C ASP A 178 2.88 0.98 -11.85
N SER A 179 2.54 1.32 -10.59
CA SER A 179 3.52 1.43 -9.50
C SER A 179 4.28 0.13 -9.28
N GLY A 180 3.60 -1.01 -9.37
CA GLY A 180 4.25 -2.32 -9.29
C GLY A 180 5.33 -2.50 -10.37
N TYR A 181 5.01 -2.20 -11.61
CA TYR A 181 5.97 -2.27 -12.72
C TYR A 181 7.09 -1.24 -12.61
N ARG A 182 6.80 -0.01 -12.19
CA ARG A 182 7.80 1.05 -11.93
C ARG A 182 8.80 0.63 -10.85
N LEU A 183 8.30 0.10 -9.74
CA LEU A 183 9.13 -0.45 -8.65
C LEU A 183 9.99 -1.62 -9.12
N ALA A 184 9.44 -2.54 -9.90
CA ALA A 184 10.18 -3.65 -10.49
C ALA A 184 11.29 -3.14 -11.43
N THR A 185 10.97 -2.21 -12.33
CA THR A 185 11.93 -1.61 -13.27
C THR A 185 13.05 -0.89 -12.54
N SER A 186 12.75 -0.19 -11.43
CA SER A 186 13.77 0.53 -10.62
C SER A 186 14.70 -0.41 -9.82
N GLY A 187 14.33 -1.68 -9.67
CA GLY A 187 15.04 -2.67 -8.86
C GLY A 187 14.66 -2.67 -7.38
N ALA A 188 13.55 -2.03 -7.00
CA ALA A 188 13.02 -2.08 -5.63
C ALA A 188 12.48 -3.46 -5.26
N ILE A 189 12.05 -4.24 -6.25
CA ILE A 189 11.60 -5.62 -6.13
C ILE A 189 12.70 -6.55 -6.62
N ARG A 190 12.92 -7.66 -5.93
CA ARG A 190 13.98 -8.63 -6.28
C ARG A 190 13.69 -9.27 -7.64
N ASP A 191 14.68 -9.31 -8.51
CA ASP A 191 14.54 -9.82 -9.88
C ASP A 191 14.05 -11.29 -9.93
N THR A 192 14.45 -12.12 -8.97
CA THR A 192 14.00 -13.51 -8.85
C THR A 192 12.52 -13.67 -8.50
N ALA A 193 11.84 -12.60 -8.10
CA ALA A 193 10.41 -12.57 -7.79
C ALA A 193 9.57 -12.02 -8.95
N LEU A 194 10.17 -11.75 -10.11
CA LEU A 194 9.55 -11.08 -11.24
C LEU A 194 9.51 -11.96 -12.48
N GLU A 195 8.45 -11.81 -13.23
CA GLU A 195 8.42 -12.21 -14.64
C GLU A 195 9.14 -11.13 -15.46
N TYR A 196 10.44 -11.29 -15.63
CA TYR A 196 11.36 -10.24 -16.10
C TYR A 196 11.01 -9.68 -17.47
N GLU A 197 10.49 -10.55 -18.35
CA GLU A 197 10.05 -10.14 -19.69
C GLU A 197 8.85 -9.18 -19.63
N SER A 198 7.86 -9.45 -18.77
CA SER A 198 6.71 -8.58 -18.58
C SER A 198 7.09 -7.20 -18.07
N VAL A 199 8.08 -7.11 -17.15
CA VAL A 199 8.61 -5.83 -16.66
C VAL A 199 9.30 -5.07 -17.79
N ALA A 200 10.08 -5.75 -18.61
CA ALA A 200 10.76 -5.13 -19.74
C ALA A 200 9.79 -4.69 -20.86
N LEU A 201 8.72 -5.43 -21.12
CA LEU A 201 7.66 -5.03 -22.04
C LEU A 201 6.96 -3.75 -21.55
N TYR A 202 6.58 -3.69 -20.28
CA TYR A 202 6.04 -2.46 -19.69
C TYR A 202 6.99 -1.27 -19.86
N ALA A 203 8.27 -1.47 -19.52
CA ALA A 203 9.29 -0.44 -19.64
C ALA A 203 9.50 -0.01 -21.10
N ALA A 204 9.49 -0.95 -22.06
CA ALA A 204 9.59 -0.66 -23.49
C ALA A 204 8.41 0.18 -23.96
N SER A 205 7.19 -0.23 -23.63
CA SER A 205 5.96 0.50 -23.97
C SER A 205 6.00 1.93 -23.43
N PHE A 206 6.38 2.09 -22.15
CA PHE A 206 6.52 3.41 -21.54
C PHE A 206 7.56 4.27 -22.25
N MET A 207 8.75 3.75 -22.48
CA MET A 207 9.87 4.48 -23.10
C MET A 207 9.58 4.86 -24.55
N MET A 208 8.96 3.95 -25.32
CA MET A 208 8.55 4.23 -26.70
C MET A 208 7.52 5.37 -26.77
N LYS A 209 6.62 5.47 -25.79
CA LYS A 209 5.58 6.49 -25.72
C LYS A 209 6.08 7.84 -25.20
N LYS A 210 6.89 7.85 -24.14
CA LYS A 210 7.29 9.07 -23.44
C LYS A 210 8.67 9.60 -23.86
N TYR A 211 9.59 8.72 -24.25
CA TYR A 211 10.97 9.05 -24.58
C TYR A 211 11.44 8.37 -25.88
N PRO A 212 10.67 8.46 -26.99
CA PRO A 212 10.99 7.74 -28.23
C PRO A 212 12.38 8.05 -28.77
N GLN A 213 12.77 9.32 -28.76
CA GLN A 213 14.07 9.74 -29.30
C GLN A 213 15.24 9.08 -28.59
N ARG A 214 15.16 8.93 -27.26
CA ARG A 214 16.21 8.27 -26.45
C ARG A 214 16.35 6.79 -26.78
N MET A 215 15.23 6.12 -27.12
CA MET A 215 15.24 4.73 -27.58
C MET A 215 15.94 4.60 -28.94
N LEU A 216 15.59 5.49 -29.89
CA LEU A 216 16.22 5.51 -31.21
C LEU A 216 17.73 5.71 -31.11
N GLU A 217 18.18 6.69 -30.32
CA GLU A 217 19.60 7.01 -30.13
C GLU A 217 20.35 5.86 -29.45
N ARG A 218 19.81 5.35 -28.31
CA ARG A 218 20.47 4.30 -27.52
C ARG A 218 20.70 3.02 -28.30
N TYR A 219 19.69 2.60 -29.06
CA TYR A 219 19.74 1.36 -29.83
C TYR A 219 20.11 1.55 -31.31
N LYS A 220 20.43 2.78 -31.72
CA LYS A 220 20.81 3.16 -33.08
C LYS A 220 19.76 2.69 -34.11
N LEU A 221 18.51 3.10 -33.90
CA LEU A 221 17.38 2.77 -34.77
C LEU A 221 17.09 3.94 -35.70
N GLN A 222 16.69 3.64 -36.93
CA GLN A 222 16.23 4.67 -37.91
C GLN A 222 14.73 4.98 -37.67
N GLU A 223 13.95 3.99 -37.26
CA GLU A 223 12.53 4.11 -36.99
C GLU A 223 12.12 3.35 -35.72
N MET A 224 11.02 3.76 -35.10
CA MET A 224 10.49 3.10 -33.90
C MET A 224 9.78 1.81 -34.28
N PRO A 225 10.12 0.67 -33.64
CA PRO A 225 9.37 -0.58 -33.82
C PRO A 225 7.89 -0.43 -33.45
N ALA A 226 7.00 -1.14 -34.15
CA ALA A 226 5.55 -0.98 -33.99
C ALA A 226 5.01 -1.43 -32.64
N THR A 227 5.71 -2.32 -31.92
CA THR A 227 5.28 -2.85 -30.62
C THR A 227 6.46 -2.96 -29.66
N ASP A 228 6.14 -2.97 -28.35
CA ASP A 228 7.09 -3.23 -27.26
C ASP A 228 7.83 -4.58 -27.42
N LYS A 229 7.10 -5.64 -27.80
CA LYS A 229 7.68 -6.95 -28.10
C LYS A 229 8.70 -6.83 -29.24
N LYS A 230 8.35 -6.15 -30.31
CA LYS A 230 9.25 -5.95 -31.46
C LYS A 230 10.47 -5.12 -31.06
N MET A 231 10.29 -4.15 -30.16
CA MET A 231 11.38 -3.37 -29.59
C MET A 231 12.35 -4.26 -28.81
N LEU A 232 11.87 -5.16 -27.96
CA LEU A 232 12.74 -6.12 -27.25
C LEU A 232 13.46 -7.07 -28.21
N GLU A 233 12.80 -7.56 -29.25
CA GLU A 233 13.43 -8.37 -30.28
C GLU A 233 14.60 -7.63 -30.95
N VAL A 234 14.42 -6.37 -31.26
CA VAL A 234 15.47 -5.52 -31.86
C VAL A 234 16.62 -5.29 -30.87
N ILE A 235 16.33 -5.04 -29.60
CA ILE A 235 17.34 -4.92 -28.55
C ILE A 235 18.15 -6.21 -28.44
N GLY A 236 17.49 -7.36 -28.36
CA GLY A 236 18.13 -8.67 -28.32
C GLY A 236 19.05 -8.92 -29.51
N SER A 237 18.57 -8.65 -30.71
CA SER A 237 19.37 -8.75 -31.94
C SER A 237 20.64 -7.89 -31.90
N LYS A 238 20.53 -6.63 -31.44
CA LYS A 238 21.65 -5.68 -31.44
C LYS A 238 22.61 -5.81 -30.26
N ARG A 239 22.20 -6.46 -29.17
CA ARG A 239 22.95 -6.51 -27.90
C ARG A 239 23.32 -7.91 -27.43
N GLY A 240 23.43 -8.85 -28.36
CA GLY A 240 23.93 -10.20 -28.09
C GLY A 240 22.88 -11.17 -27.49
N GLY A 241 21.61 -10.92 -27.71
CA GLY A 241 20.51 -11.84 -27.36
C GLY A 241 20.17 -12.85 -28.48
N LEU A 242 21.11 -13.22 -29.33
CA LEU A 242 20.92 -14.24 -30.37
C LEU A 242 21.30 -15.62 -29.84
N ARG A 243 20.39 -16.59 -29.94
CA ARG A 243 20.63 -18.01 -29.71
C ARG A 243 21.02 -18.74 -30.99
N ALA A 244 21.51 -19.96 -30.88
CA ALA A 244 21.76 -20.83 -32.03
C ALA A 244 20.49 -20.93 -32.91
N GLY A 245 20.66 -20.82 -34.23
CA GLY A 245 19.56 -20.77 -35.18
C GLY A 245 18.89 -19.42 -35.36
N GLY A 246 19.52 -18.32 -34.90
CA GLY A 246 19.04 -16.93 -35.12
C GLY A 246 17.81 -16.51 -34.31
N LYS A 247 17.37 -17.33 -33.34
CA LYS A 247 16.26 -17.00 -32.46
C LYS A 247 16.66 -15.96 -31.41
N ILE A 248 15.78 -15.01 -31.12
CA ILE A 248 16.00 -14.00 -30.08
C ILE A 248 15.80 -14.62 -28.71
N ASP A 249 16.74 -14.38 -27.81
CA ASP A 249 16.62 -14.63 -26.38
C ASP A 249 15.90 -13.44 -25.73
N MET A 250 14.57 -13.55 -25.54
CA MET A 250 13.75 -12.49 -24.98
C MET A 250 14.15 -12.14 -23.53
N HIS A 251 14.56 -13.14 -22.75
CA HIS A 251 15.03 -12.90 -21.39
C HIS A 251 16.30 -12.04 -21.39
N LYS A 252 17.25 -12.35 -22.26
CA LYS A 252 18.49 -11.56 -22.43
C LYS A 252 18.21 -10.15 -22.93
N ALA A 253 17.26 -10.00 -23.85
CA ALA A 253 16.82 -8.69 -24.32
C ALA A 253 16.20 -7.84 -23.18
N ALA A 254 15.36 -8.48 -22.37
CA ALA A 254 14.75 -7.88 -21.17
C ALA A 254 15.82 -7.43 -20.15
N GLU A 255 16.80 -8.28 -19.84
CA GLU A 255 17.94 -7.92 -18.98
C GLU A 255 18.65 -6.67 -19.49
N VAL A 256 19.01 -6.63 -20.77
CA VAL A 256 19.72 -5.50 -21.36
C VAL A 256 18.92 -4.22 -21.20
N MET A 257 17.63 -4.23 -21.50
CA MET A 257 16.78 -3.05 -21.40
C MET A 257 16.67 -2.55 -19.95
N ILE A 258 16.37 -3.43 -19.01
CA ILE A 258 16.26 -3.06 -17.60
C ILE A 258 17.58 -2.52 -17.04
N HIS A 259 18.69 -3.15 -17.39
CA HIS A 259 20.02 -2.65 -17.02
C HIS A 259 20.34 -1.27 -17.63
N ASP A 260 19.95 -1.03 -18.86
CA ASP A 260 20.15 0.28 -19.52
C ASP A 260 19.34 1.38 -18.83
N ILE A 261 18.10 1.07 -18.41
CA ILE A 261 17.26 1.98 -17.64
C ILE A 261 17.86 2.26 -16.25
N ARG A 262 18.19 1.21 -15.50
CA ARG A 262 18.74 1.33 -14.14
C ARG A 262 20.07 2.07 -14.12
N GLY A 263 20.87 1.89 -15.16
CA GLY A 263 22.18 2.51 -15.33
C GLY A 263 22.17 3.88 -16.00
N GLY A 264 21.01 4.48 -16.26
CA GLY A 264 20.88 5.82 -16.86
C GLY A 264 21.30 5.91 -18.32
N LYS A 265 21.51 4.79 -19.01
CA LYS A 265 21.98 4.76 -20.40
C LYS A 265 20.91 5.20 -21.42
N LEU A 266 19.68 5.34 -20.98
CA LEU A 266 18.56 5.91 -21.73
C LEU A 266 18.31 7.40 -21.42
N GLY A 267 19.24 8.04 -20.70
CA GLY A 267 19.14 9.44 -20.29
C GLY A 267 18.29 9.65 -19.04
N LEU A 268 17.97 10.91 -18.76
CA LEU A 268 17.21 11.30 -17.57
C LEU A 268 15.73 11.00 -17.78
N ILE A 269 15.15 10.08 -17.01
CA ILE A 269 13.76 9.63 -17.17
C ILE A 269 12.98 9.75 -15.87
N THR A 270 11.70 10.11 -15.97
CA THR A 270 10.76 10.08 -14.84
C THR A 270 9.50 9.32 -15.29
N TYR A 271 9.11 8.33 -14.51
CA TYR A 271 8.01 7.43 -14.84
C TYR A 271 6.63 8.01 -14.57
N GLU A 272 6.56 9.06 -13.77
CA GLU A 272 5.30 9.60 -13.28
C GLU A 272 5.35 11.11 -13.12
N THR A 273 4.23 11.77 -13.36
CA THR A 273 4.08 13.20 -13.20
C THR A 273 3.10 13.52 -12.10
N VAL A 274 3.21 14.71 -11.51
CA VAL A 274 2.26 15.21 -10.52
C VAL A 274 0.84 15.26 -11.11
N ALA A 275 0.70 15.70 -12.36
CA ALA A 275 -0.59 15.78 -13.04
C ALA A 275 -1.28 14.42 -13.21
N GLU A 276 -0.52 13.37 -13.59
CA GLU A 276 -1.06 11.99 -13.67
C GLU A 276 -1.56 11.50 -12.30
N TRP A 277 -0.87 11.84 -11.22
CA TRP A 277 -1.26 11.44 -9.87
C TRP A 277 -2.44 12.23 -9.33
N TYR A 278 -2.60 13.51 -9.68
CA TYR A 278 -3.83 14.24 -9.36
C TYR A 278 -5.07 13.56 -9.93
N VAL A 279 -5.02 13.13 -11.20
CA VAL A 279 -6.12 12.38 -11.82
C VAL A 279 -6.40 11.07 -11.06
N LYS A 280 -5.35 10.29 -10.74
CA LYS A 280 -5.49 9.05 -9.96
C LYS A 280 -6.08 9.29 -8.55
N PHE A 281 -5.73 10.40 -7.90
CA PHE A 281 -6.29 10.74 -6.58
C PHE A 281 -7.77 11.09 -6.66
N GLU A 282 -8.18 11.87 -7.66
CA GLU A 282 -9.60 12.20 -7.84
C GLU A 282 -10.42 10.95 -8.20
N GLU A 283 -9.93 10.09 -9.07
CA GLU A 283 -10.57 8.80 -9.35
C GLU A 283 -10.64 7.88 -8.11
N ALA A 284 -9.61 7.88 -7.27
CA ALA A 284 -9.62 7.10 -6.03
C ALA A 284 -10.64 7.65 -5.02
N LYS A 285 -10.74 8.98 -4.87
CA LYS A 285 -11.76 9.62 -4.04
C LYS A 285 -13.16 9.27 -4.52
N GLN A 286 -13.41 9.36 -5.84
CA GLN A 286 -14.71 9.03 -6.41
C GLN A 286 -15.10 7.58 -6.13
N ARG A 287 -14.17 6.63 -6.31
CA ARG A 287 -14.41 5.21 -5.99
C ARG A 287 -14.77 4.98 -4.53
N ILE A 288 -14.17 5.73 -3.59
CA ILE A 288 -14.50 5.63 -2.16
C ILE A 288 -15.92 6.12 -1.91
N VAL A 289 -16.30 7.25 -2.52
CA VAL A 289 -17.67 7.79 -2.42
C VAL A 289 -18.68 6.81 -3.00
N ASP A 290 -18.42 6.27 -4.19
CA ASP A 290 -19.32 5.30 -4.84
C ASP A 290 -19.48 4.02 -4.01
N ALA A 291 -18.38 3.52 -3.43
CA ALA A 291 -18.42 2.35 -2.55
C ALA A 291 -19.20 2.61 -1.25
N GLN A 292 -19.08 3.82 -0.68
CA GLN A 292 -19.84 4.22 0.50
C GLN A 292 -21.36 4.27 0.21
N ILE A 293 -21.73 4.86 -0.91
CA ILE A 293 -23.14 4.92 -1.36
C ILE A 293 -23.72 3.51 -1.56
N GLU A 294 -22.94 2.61 -2.15
CA GLU A 294 -23.41 1.22 -2.37
C GLU A 294 -23.56 0.44 -1.05
N LEU A 295 -22.63 0.65 -0.13
CA LEU A 295 -22.72 0.06 1.22
C LEU A 295 -23.95 0.55 1.98
N GLU A 296 -24.26 1.84 1.91
CA GLU A 296 -25.45 2.42 2.54
C GLU A 296 -26.74 1.86 1.96
N LYS A 297 -26.80 1.68 0.62
CA LYS A 297 -27.94 1.03 -0.04
C LYS A 297 -28.12 -0.43 0.40
N GLU A 298 -27.04 -1.17 0.54
CA GLU A 298 -27.06 -2.56 0.95
C GLU A 298 -27.51 -2.72 2.41
N GLN A 299 -27.02 -1.83 3.30
CA GLN A 299 -27.47 -1.76 4.68
C GLN A 299 -28.97 -1.40 4.81
N ALA A 300 -29.45 -0.42 4.04
CA ALA A 300 -30.87 -0.05 4.03
C ALA A 300 -31.75 -1.20 3.53
N LYS A 301 -31.32 -1.92 2.49
CA LYS A 301 -32.02 -3.11 2.00
C LYS A 301 -32.07 -4.22 3.04
N GLN A 302 -30.97 -4.48 3.74
CA GLN A 302 -30.91 -5.47 4.81
C GLN A 302 -31.82 -5.10 5.98
N ALA A 303 -31.84 -3.84 6.39
CA ALA A 303 -32.72 -3.35 7.45
C ALA A 303 -34.19 -3.57 7.12
N LEU A 304 -34.59 -3.33 5.86
CA LEU A 304 -35.96 -3.57 5.40
C LEU A 304 -36.36 -5.05 5.48
N ILE A 305 -35.46 -5.95 5.08
CA ILE A 305 -35.66 -7.41 5.15
C ILE A 305 -35.82 -7.86 6.62
N ASP A 306 -34.98 -7.32 7.50
CA ASP A 306 -35.01 -7.66 8.93
C ASP A 306 -36.31 -7.16 9.61
N GLU A 307 -36.81 -5.98 9.22
CA GLU A 307 -38.09 -5.43 9.68
C GLU A 307 -39.27 -6.29 9.20
N GLU A 308 -39.31 -6.67 7.93
CA GLU A 308 -40.35 -7.58 7.42
C GLU A 308 -40.33 -8.93 8.12
N ARG A 309 -39.15 -9.46 8.44
CA ARG A 309 -39.00 -10.72 9.17
C ARG A 309 -39.54 -10.60 10.60
N ALA A 310 -39.19 -9.51 11.29
CA ALA A 310 -39.68 -9.24 12.63
C ALA A 310 -41.24 -9.11 12.66
N GLN A 311 -41.82 -8.43 11.67
CA GLN A 311 -43.28 -8.31 11.53
C GLN A 311 -43.95 -9.67 11.33
N ARG A 312 -43.42 -10.54 10.47
CA ARG A 312 -43.92 -11.90 10.24
C ARG A 312 -43.83 -12.76 11.52
N ASP A 313 -42.73 -12.66 12.22
CA ASP A 313 -42.54 -13.42 13.47
C ASP A 313 -43.50 -12.94 14.59
N ALA A 314 -43.75 -11.64 14.68
CA ALA A 314 -44.73 -11.07 15.60
C ALA A 314 -46.15 -11.54 15.25
N GLN A 315 -46.55 -11.55 13.98
CA GLN A 315 -47.86 -12.08 13.54
C GLN A 315 -47.99 -13.56 13.86
N ARG A 316 -46.95 -14.36 13.63
CA ARG A 316 -46.94 -15.80 13.98
C ARG A 316 -47.11 -16.04 15.47
N GLN A 317 -46.46 -15.23 16.30
CA GLN A 317 -46.62 -15.33 17.76
C GLN A 317 -48.01 -14.92 18.23
N ALA A 318 -48.57 -13.84 17.65
CA ALA A 318 -49.94 -13.41 17.94
C ALA A 318 -50.97 -14.49 17.57
N TYR A 319 -50.83 -15.10 16.40
CA TYR A 319 -51.70 -16.22 15.98
C TYR A 319 -51.59 -17.43 16.91
N LYS A 320 -50.41 -17.83 17.33
CA LYS A 320 -50.23 -18.93 18.30
C LYS A 320 -50.86 -18.62 19.66
N ARG A 321 -50.74 -17.38 20.14
CA ARG A 321 -51.38 -16.95 21.41
C ARG A 321 -52.92 -16.99 21.31
N GLN A 322 -53.46 -16.53 20.18
CA GLN A 322 -54.92 -16.57 19.97
C GLN A 322 -55.45 -18.01 19.96
N ASN A 323 -54.80 -18.92 19.22
CA ASN A 323 -55.21 -20.33 19.20
C ASN A 323 -55.11 -20.98 20.58
N ALA A 324 -54.07 -20.71 21.35
CA ALA A 324 -53.97 -21.23 22.72
C ALA A 324 -55.10 -20.73 23.66
N ILE A 325 -55.55 -19.48 23.48
CA ILE A 325 -56.69 -18.92 24.21
C ILE A 325 -57.97 -19.61 23.78
N ASP A 326 -58.15 -19.83 22.48
CA ASP A 326 -59.38 -20.48 21.96
C ASP A 326 -59.45 -21.96 22.36
N ASP A 327 -58.33 -22.68 22.37
CA ASP A 327 -58.23 -24.06 22.85
C ASP A 327 -58.52 -24.14 24.36
N ALA A 328 -58.01 -23.25 25.19
CA ALA A 328 -58.30 -23.19 26.62
C ALA A 328 -59.79 -22.86 26.92
N ARG A 329 -60.42 -22.04 26.07
CA ARG A 329 -61.89 -21.78 26.18
C ARG A 329 -62.71 -23.03 25.84
N ARG A 330 -62.35 -23.80 24.82
CA ARG A 330 -63.01 -25.07 24.46
C ARG A 330 -62.85 -26.08 25.56
N GLU A 331 -61.68 -26.30 26.12
CA GLU A 331 -61.47 -27.21 27.26
C GLU A 331 -62.34 -26.83 28.50
N ARG A 332 -62.44 -25.51 28.80
CA ARG A 332 -63.26 -25.05 29.89
C ARG A 332 -64.76 -25.35 29.63
N ALA A 333 -65.27 -25.06 28.43
CA ALA A 333 -66.62 -25.33 28.04
C ALA A 333 -66.98 -26.86 28.12
N GLU A 334 -66.04 -27.71 27.60
CA GLU A 334 -66.24 -29.18 27.73
C GLU A 334 -66.21 -29.68 29.17
N ASN A 335 -65.36 -29.12 30.02
CA ASN A 335 -65.32 -29.47 31.43
C ASN A 335 -66.59 -29.00 32.21
N GLU A 336 -67.13 -27.82 31.89
CA GLU A 336 -68.40 -27.32 32.44
C GLU A 336 -69.59 -28.18 32.00
N GLU A 337 -69.62 -28.60 30.71
CA GLU A 337 -70.63 -29.50 30.20
C GLU A 337 -70.62 -30.91 30.90
N LYS A 338 -69.41 -31.46 31.06
CA LYS A 338 -69.21 -32.72 31.82
C LYS A 338 -69.60 -32.59 33.26
N ALA A 339 -69.33 -31.46 33.91
CA ALA A 339 -69.77 -31.22 35.32
C ALA A 339 -71.28 -31.09 35.44
N GLN A 340 -71.97 -30.46 34.49
CA GLN A 340 -73.47 -30.37 34.48
C GLN A 340 -74.10 -31.76 34.24
N LEU A 341 -73.53 -32.55 33.32
CA LEU A 341 -74.01 -33.93 33.11
C LEU A 341 -73.82 -34.82 34.36
N ALA A 342 -72.76 -34.65 35.09
CA ALA A 342 -72.47 -35.40 36.32
C ALA A 342 -73.45 -35.02 37.47
N GLN A 343 -73.89 -33.75 37.54
CA GLN A 343 -74.90 -33.29 38.53
C GLN A 343 -76.28 -33.83 38.24
N HIS A 344 -76.69 -34.10 37.01
CA HIS A 344 -78.01 -34.67 36.65
C HIS A 344 -78.06 -36.21 36.76
N SER A 345 -76.91 -36.85 37.02
CA SER A 345 -76.83 -38.32 37.15
C SER A 345 -76.79 -38.86 38.60
N GLN A 346 -77.17 -38.04 39.63
CA GLN A 346 -77.26 -38.54 40.97
C GLN A 346 -78.60 -39.38 41.13
N PRO A 347 -78.52 -40.58 41.68
CA PRO A 347 -79.69 -41.42 41.87
C PRO A 347 -80.64 -40.82 42.96
N ILE A 348 -81.95 -40.79 42.68
CA ILE A 348 -83.00 -40.46 43.68
C ILE A 348 -82.98 -41.55 44.76
N GLU A 349 -82.52 -41.24 45.97
CA GLU A 349 -82.67 -42.10 47.12
C GLU A 349 -84.21 -42.24 47.46
N THR A 350 -84.74 -43.37 47.16
CA THR A 350 -86.08 -43.75 47.59
C THR A 350 -86.10 -43.97 49.12
N GLN A 351 -86.72 -43.08 49.85
CA GLN A 351 -87.10 -43.30 51.24
C GLN A 351 -88.11 -44.43 51.29
N ASP A 352 -87.67 -45.55 51.76
CA ASP A 352 -88.58 -46.64 52.14
C ASP A 352 -89.10 -46.37 53.56
N ARG A 353 -90.44 -46.13 53.67
CA ARG A 353 -91.18 -46.10 54.94
C ARG A 353 -91.60 -47.51 55.23
N GLY A 354 -90.99 -48.13 56.20
CA GLY A 354 -91.46 -49.40 56.78
C GLY A 354 -92.21 -49.10 58.04
N ASP A 355 -93.52 -49.38 58.02
CA ASP A 355 -94.35 -49.51 59.16
C ASP A 355 -94.13 -50.83 59.91
N THR A 356 -94.22 -50.73 61.21
CA THR A 356 -94.60 -51.55 62.36
C THR A 356 -93.51 -51.70 63.40
#